data_c67824226c8842aa598c2323758280b4
#
_entry.id   c67824226c8842aa598c2323758280b4
#
_cell.length_a   1.000
_cell.length_b   1.000
_cell.length_c   1.000
_cell.angle_alpha   90.00
_cell.angle_beta   90.00
_cell.angle_gamma   90.00
#
_symmetry.space_group_name_H-M   'P 1'
#
loop_
_entity.id
_entity.type
_entity.pdbx_description
1 polymer ?
#
loop_
_entity_poly.entity_id
_entity_poly.type
_entity_poly.pdbx_seq_one_letter_code
_entity_poly.pdbx_strand_id
1 'polypeptide(L)'
;MHYNWNWGIFWEMSPDGIPYIDTLLAGLKWTLATAACAWIMALILGTIFGTLRTTTKPWVVRIANGYVELFRNIPLLVQMFLWYFVVPELLPSAIGDWIKGLPDASFVTATLALGFFTSSRVAVQVTTGIQALPRGQRMAGAALGLTPVQTYRYVLLPMAFRIIIPALTNEFAAIIKNSSVALTIGLVELTAATYSMREFTFQTFEALSGATIIYLIISVIALLMARLLEKVTAVPGYITGGSTSAGGH
;
A
#
# COMPACT_ATOMS: atom_id res chain seq x y z
N MET A 1 -22.66 27.11 -21.25
CA MET A 1 -23.27 26.80 -19.94
C MET A 1 -22.39 27.42 -18.87
N HIS A 2 -22.95 28.37 -18.10
CA HIS A 2 -22.23 28.90 -16.93
C HIS A 2 -22.62 28.04 -15.74
N TYR A 3 -21.66 27.24 -15.23
CA TYR A 3 -21.86 26.47 -14.00
C TYR A 3 -21.68 27.42 -12.79
N ASN A 4 -22.64 27.41 -11.88
CA ASN A 4 -22.58 28.22 -10.67
C ASN A 4 -21.90 27.42 -9.55
N TRP A 5 -20.64 27.71 -9.28
CA TRP A 5 -19.88 27.08 -8.22
C TRP A 5 -20.41 27.44 -6.83
N ASN A 6 -20.63 26.44 -6.00
CA ASN A 6 -21.01 26.61 -4.60
C ASN A 6 -19.99 25.97 -3.67
N TRP A 7 -18.89 26.67 -3.43
CA TRP A 7 -17.88 26.18 -2.47
C TRP A 7 -18.34 26.22 -1.02
N GLY A 8 -19.46 26.89 -0.69
CA GLY A 8 -20.09 26.89 0.62
C GLY A 8 -20.61 25.52 1.04
N ILE A 9 -20.84 24.61 0.08
CA ILE A 9 -21.40 23.27 0.29
C ILE A 9 -20.64 22.45 1.35
N PHE A 10 -19.33 22.63 1.49
CA PHE A 10 -18.52 21.90 2.45
C PHE A 10 -18.89 22.19 3.92
N TRP A 11 -19.48 23.34 4.19
CA TRP A 11 -19.96 23.75 5.51
C TRP A 11 -21.47 23.55 5.70
N GLU A 12 -22.20 23.13 4.66
CA GLU A 12 -23.60 22.76 4.78
C GLU A 12 -23.74 21.44 5.54
N MET A 13 -24.85 21.27 6.23
CA MET A 13 -25.14 20.07 7.04
C MET A 13 -25.52 18.91 6.13
N SER A 14 -24.89 17.76 6.36
CA SER A 14 -25.28 16.49 5.77
C SER A 14 -26.59 15.98 6.37
N PRO A 15 -27.24 14.95 5.80
CA PRO A 15 -28.39 14.29 6.40
C PRO A 15 -28.14 13.77 7.83
N ASP A 16 -26.88 13.49 8.16
CA ASP A 16 -26.46 13.02 9.49
C ASP A 16 -26.28 14.16 10.50
N GLY A 17 -26.55 15.41 10.12
CA GLY A 17 -26.47 16.59 10.99
C GLY A 17 -25.06 17.08 11.27
N ILE A 18 -24.07 16.67 10.46
CA ILE A 18 -22.68 17.16 10.54
C ILE A 18 -22.28 17.84 9.21
N PRO A 19 -21.38 18.83 9.22
CA PRO A 19 -20.90 19.46 8.00
C PRO A 19 -20.27 18.45 7.04
N TYR A 20 -20.43 18.65 5.73
CA TYR A 20 -19.82 17.74 4.72
C TYR A 20 -18.30 17.68 4.82
N ILE A 21 -17.64 18.77 5.24
CA ILE A 21 -16.20 18.75 5.47
C ILE A 21 -15.80 17.73 6.55
N ASP A 22 -16.59 17.60 7.62
CA ASP A 22 -16.33 16.63 8.69
C ASP A 22 -16.60 15.20 8.22
N THR A 23 -17.59 14.99 7.35
CA THR A 23 -17.85 13.70 6.69
C THR A 23 -16.66 13.29 5.82
N LEU A 24 -16.11 14.22 5.04
CA LEU A 24 -14.91 13.97 4.22
C LEU A 24 -13.68 13.69 5.08
N LEU A 25 -13.50 14.40 6.19
CA LEU A 25 -12.40 14.17 7.13
C LEU A 25 -12.54 12.81 7.85
N ALA A 26 -13.77 12.40 8.15
CA ALA A 26 -14.03 11.05 8.68
C ALA A 26 -13.68 9.98 7.65
N GLY A 27 -14.09 10.16 6.39
CA GLY A 27 -13.69 9.29 5.28
C GLY A 27 -12.17 9.24 5.09
N LEU A 28 -11.49 10.39 5.22
CA LEU A 28 -10.03 10.47 5.19
C LEU A 28 -9.36 9.63 6.27
N LYS A 29 -9.90 9.62 7.51
CA LYS A 29 -9.39 8.75 8.58
C LYS A 29 -9.44 7.28 8.19
N TRP A 30 -10.54 6.82 7.59
CA TRP A 30 -10.67 5.45 7.11
C TRP A 30 -9.71 5.15 5.96
N THR A 31 -9.52 6.06 5.00
CA THR A 31 -8.50 5.96 3.94
C THR A 31 -7.11 5.73 4.52
N LEU A 32 -6.69 6.59 5.46
CA LEU A 32 -5.36 6.53 6.07
C LEU A 32 -5.20 5.30 6.98
N ALA A 33 -6.21 4.94 7.76
CA ALA A 33 -6.19 3.76 8.62
C ALA A 33 -6.03 2.47 7.78
N THR A 34 -6.86 2.32 6.74
CA THR A 34 -6.77 1.17 5.82
C THR A 34 -5.41 1.10 5.14
N ALA A 35 -4.92 2.23 4.62
CA ALA A 35 -3.61 2.29 3.98
C ALA A 35 -2.47 1.94 4.94
N ALA A 36 -2.50 2.47 6.17
CA ALA A 36 -1.46 2.20 7.17
C ALA A 36 -1.44 0.73 7.61
N CYS A 37 -2.60 0.16 7.96
CA CYS A 37 -2.69 -1.24 8.37
C CYS A 37 -2.28 -2.18 7.23
N ALA A 38 -2.77 -1.94 6.01
CA ALA A 38 -2.41 -2.73 4.83
C ALA A 38 -0.93 -2.58 4.47
N TRP A 39 -0.33 -1.40 4.68
CA TRP A 39 1.10 -1.17 4.45
C TRP A 39 1.98 -1.97 5.41
N ILE A 40 1.65 -1.98 6.72
CA ILE A 40 2.37 -2.79 7.71
C ILE A 40 2.32 -4.26 7.33
N MET A 41 1.14 -4.77 6.98
CA MET A 41 0.95 -6.14 6.50
C MET A 41 1.77 -6.41 5.23
N ALA A 42 1.74 -5.48 4.27
CA ALA A 42 2.47 -5.59 3.01
C ALA A 42 3.99 -5.63 3.21
N LEU A 43 4.53 -4.81 4.11
CA LEU A 43 5.95 -4.84 4.46
C LEU A 43 6.36 -6.17 5.09
N ILE A 44 5.58 -6.68 6.04
CA ILE A 44 5.87 -7.95 6.72
C ILE A 44 5.84 -9.10 5.72
N LEU A 45 4.71 -9.32 5.05
CA LEU A 45 4.56 -10.43 4.11
C LEU A 45 5.48 -10.28 2.90
N GLY A 46 5.60 -9.07 2.35
CA GLY A 46 6.47 -8.78 1.23
C GLY A 46 7.94 -9.04 1.55
N THR A 47 8.40 -8.68 2.75
CA THR A 47 9.77 -9.00 3.19
C THR A 47 9.99 -10.51 3.34
N ILE A 48 9.04 -11.21 3.95
CA ILE A 48 9.10 -12.67 4.12
C ILE A 48 9.17 -13.34 2.74
N PHE A 49 8.18 -13.14 1.89
CA PHE A 49 8.11 -13.81 0.60
C PHE A 49 9.21 -13.34 -0.36
N GLY A 50 9.59 -12.05 -0.35
CA GLY A 50 10.70 -11.54 -1.13
C GLY A 50 12.04 -12.18 -0.73
N THR A 51 12.28 -12.38 0.56
CA THR A 51 13.47 -13.08 1.08
C THR A 51 13.44 -14.55 0.69
N LEU A 52 12.30 -15.25 0.87
CA LEU A 52 12.15 -16.67 0.52
C LEU A 52 12.45 -16.94 -0.95
N ARG A 53 12.13 -16.02 -1.86
CA ARG A 53 12.44 -16.10 -3.30
C ARG A 53 13.93 -16.08 -3.63
N THR A 54 14.78 -15.63 -2.70
CA THR A 54 16.24 -15.56 -2.88
C THR A 54 17.01 -16.68 -2.18
N THR A 55 16.30 -17.61 -1.54
CA THR A 55 16.89 -18.76 -0.86
C THR A 55 17.40 -19.82 -1.84
N THR A 56 18.26 -20.74 -1.34
CA THR A 56 18.83 -21.83 -2.16
C THR A 56 17.93 -23.07 -2.28
N LYS A 57 16.80 -23.12 -1.54
CA LYS A 57 15.90 -24.27 -1.51
C LYS A 57 14.81 -24.15 -2.61
N PRO A 58 14.83 -24.99 -3.68
CA PRO A 58 13.94 -24.80 -4.84
C PRO A 58 12.45 -24.87 -4.49
N TRP A 59 12.06 -25.72 -3.54
CA TRP A 59 10.64 -25.84 -3.15
C TRP A 59 10.14 -24.58 -2.42
N VAL A 60 10.99 -23.94 -1.57
CA VAL A 60 10.66 -22.68 -0.90
C VAL A 60 10.48 -21.57 -1.92
N VAL A 61 11.40 -21.46 -2.89
CA VAL A 61 11.32 -20.49 -3.97
C VAL A 61 10.05 -20.68 -4.79
N ARG A 62 9.66 -21.94 -5.09
CA ARG A 62 8.44 -22.24 -5.85
C ARG A 62 7.18 -21.79 -5.12
N ILE A 63 7.07 -22.06 -3.81
CA ILE A 63 5.93 -21.59 -3.00
C ILE A 63 5.88 -20.07 -2.97
N ALA A 64 7.02 -19.40 -2.72
CA ALA A 64 7.09 -17.96 -2.65
C ALA A 64 6.76 -17.29 -4.00
N ASN A 65 7.19 -17.89 -5.12
CA ASN A 65 6.81 -17.42 -6.46
C ASN A 65 5.30 -17.59 -6.69
N GLY A 66 4.73 -18.74 -6.34
CA GLY A 66 3.29 -18.99 -6.46
C GLY A 66 2.44 -17.95 -5.70
N TYR A 67 2.86 -17.61 -4.48
CA TYR A 67 2.23 -16.52 -3.70
C TYR A 67 2.28 -15.17 -4.45
N VAL A 68 3.47 -14.77 -4.91
CA VAL A 68 3.64 -13.49 -5.58
C VAL A 68 2.87 -13.43 -6.89
N GLU A 69 2.91 -14.50 -7.69
CA GLU A 69 2.17 -14.57 -8.95
C GLU A 69 0.67 -14.53 -8.75
N LEU A 70 0.16 -15.25 -7.74
CA LEU A 70 -1.26 -15.25 -7.41
C LEU A 70 -1.77 -13.83 -7.11
N PHE A 71 -1.19 -13.19 -6.10
CA PHE A 71 -1.68 -11.87 -5.65
C PHE A 71 -1.33 -10.71 -6.57
N ARG A 72 -0.30 -10.84 -7.40
CA ARG A 72 0.09 -9.82 -8.36
C ARG A 72 -0.76 -9.82 -9.62
N ASN A 73 -1.23 -10.99 -10.06
CA ASN A 73 -1.95 -11.16 -11.32
C ASN A 73 -3.48 -10.98 -11.18
N ILE A 74 -4.01 -11.02 -9.96
CA ILE A 74 -5.44 -10.75 -9.73
C ILE A 74 -5.63 -9.24 -9.55
N PRO A 75 -6.54 -8.59 -10.32
CA PRO A 75 -6.84 -7.16 -10.13
C PRO A 75 -7.31 -6.86 -8.70
N LEU A 76 -6.91 -5.71 -8.15
CA LEU A 76 -7.25 -5.33 -6.77
C LEU A 76 -8.77 -5.37 -6.51
N LEU A 77 -9.58 -4.84 -7.42
CA LEU A 77 -11.04 -4.85 -7.30
C LEU A 77 -11.58 -6.28 -7.16
N VAL A 78 -11.05 -7.21 -7.95
CA VAL A 78 -11.45 -8.63 -7.86
C VAL A 78 -11.03 -9.22 -6.52
N GLN A 79 -9.84 -8.89 -6.03
CA GLN A 79 -9.40 -9.32 -4.69
C GLN A 79 -10.31 -8.76 -3.60
N MET A 80 -10.73 -7.48 -3.67
CA MET A 80 -11.70 -6.91 -2.72
C MET A 80 -12.98 -7.74 -2.64
N PHE A 81 -13.56 -8.08 -3.79
CA PHE A 81 -14.77 -8.89 -3.84
C PHE A 81 -14.55 -10.33 -3.37
N LEU A 82 -13.43 -10.95 -3.73
CA LEU A 82 -13.10 -12.30 -3.26
C LEU A 82 -12.98 -12.35 -1.73
N TRP A 83 -12.27 -11.42 -1.13
CA TRP A 83 -12.07 -11.37 0.31
C TRP A 83 -13.36 -11.04 1.07
N TYR A 84 -14.23 -10.19 0.52
CA TYR A 84 -15.44 -9.75 1.21
C TYR A 84 -16.62 -10.71 1.02
N PHE A 85 -16.86 -11.19 -0.21
CA PHE A 85 -18.03 -11.99 -0.53
C PHE A 85 -17.75 -13.49 -0.59
N VAL A 86 -16.56 -13.89 -1.05
CA VAL A 86 -16.29 -15.30 -1.37
C VAL A 86 -15.56 -16.01 -0.24
N VAL A 87 -14.49 -15.41 0.29
CA VAL A 87 -13.68 -16.08 1.33
C VAL A 87 -14.50 -16.45 2.56
N PRO A 88 -15.39 -15.61 3.12
CA PRO A 88 -16.22 -16.00 4.26
C PRO A 88 -17.14 -17.20 3.97
N GLU A 89 -17.62 -17.35 2.73
CA GLU A 89 -18.47 -18.49 2.32
C GLU A 89 -17.68 -19.80 2.13
N LEU A 90 -16.39 -19.71 1.82
CA LEU A 90 -15.51 -20.87 1.67
C LEU A 90 -14.97 -21.42 3.00
N LEU A 91 -15.03 -20.61 4.06
CA LEU A 91 -14.57 -20.99 5.39
C LEU A 91 -15.64 -21.78 6.14
N PRO A 92 -15.27 -22.57 7.18
CA PRO A 92 -16.24 -23.14 8.09
C PRO A 92 -17.21 -22.08 8.63
N SER A 93 -18.50 -22.41 8.72
CA SER A 93 -19.57 -21.44 9.04
C SER A 93 -19.26 -20.59 10.29
N ALA A 94 -18.71 -21.19 11.34
CA ALA A 94 -18.33 -20.48 12.56
C ALA A 94 -17.32 -19.34 12.30
N ILE A 95 -16.38 -19.51 11.37
CA ILE A 95 -15.36 -18.50 11.02
C ILE A 95 -15.94 -17.49 10.03
N GLY A 96 -16.68 -17.99 9.03
CA GLY A 96 -17.32 -17.14 8.02
C GLY A 96 -18.32 -16.17 8.65
N ASP A 97 -19.18 -16.66 9.53
CA ASP A 97 -20.19 -15.88 10.22
C ASP A 97 -19.53 -14.88 11.22
N TRP A 98 -18.45 -15.29 11.88
CA TRP A 98 -17.67 -14.39 12.72
C TRP A 98 -17.08 -13.21 11.92
N ILE A 99 -16.50 -13.47 10.73
CA ILE A 99 -15.95 -12.42 9.86
C ILE A 99 -17.05 -11.45 9.40
N LYS A 100 -18.21 -11.99 8.97
CA LYS A 100 -19.37 -11.20 8.53
C LYS A 100 -19.98 -10.37 9.66
N GLY A 101 -19.92 -10.88 10.89
CA GLY A 101 -20.44 -10.22 12.10
C GLY A 101 -19.52 -9.17 12.71
N LEU A 102 -18.33 -8.94 12.16
CA LEU A 102 -17.43 -7.88 12.64
C LEU A 102 -18.08 -6.51 12.43
N PRO A 103 -18.03 -5.60 13.42
CA PRO A 103 -18.56 -4.24 13.29
C PRO A 103 -18.01 -3.48 12.08
N ASP A 104 -16.73 -3.69 11.78
CA ASP A 104 -16.00 -3.04 10.69
C ASP A 104 -15.51 -4.07 9.65
N ALA A 105 -16.37 -5.01 9.25
CA ALA A 105 -16.02 -6.08 8.31
C ALA A 105 -15.42 -5.54 7.01
N SER A 106 -15.94 -4.44 6.47
CA SER A 106 -15.41 -3.79 5.26
C SER A 106 -13.98 -3.28 5.45
N PHE A 107 -13.67 -2.69 6.62
CA PHE A 107 -12.32 -2.20 6.94
C PHE A 107 -11.31 -3.35 7.04
N VAL A 108 -11.67 -4.40 7.80
CA VAL A 108 -10.81 -5.58 7.96
C VAL A 108 -10.54 -6.23 6.61
N THR A 109 -11.59 -6.44 5.82
CA THR A 109 -11.48 -7.07 4.51
C THR A 109 -10.70 -6.21 3.52
N ALA A 110 -10.94 -4.90 3.48
CA ALA A 110 -10.18 -3.97 2.65
C ALA A 110 -8.70 -4.00 3.01
N THR A 111 -8.39 -4.01 4.31
CA THR A 111 -7.01 -4.08 4.81
C THR A 111 -6.33 -5.38 4.36
N LEU A 112 -7.00 -6.52 4.45
CA LEU A 112 -6.47 -7.81 4.00
C LEU A 112 -6.24 -7.81 2.49
N ALA A 113 -7.25 -7.47 1.69
CA ALA A 113 -7.16 -7.47 0.23
C ALA A 113 -6.02 -6.56 -0.26
N LEU A 114 -5.98 -5.33 0.24
CA LEU A 114 -4.97 -4.33 -0.10
C LEU A 114 -3.57 -4.74 0.40
N GLY A 115 -3.51 -5.34 1.58
CA GLY A 115 -2.28 -5.86 2.17
C GLY A 115 -1.68 -7.01 1.36
N PHE A 116 -2.46 -8.01 0.97
CA PHE A 116 -2.01 -9.12 0.12
C PHE A 116 -1.59 -8.63 -1.27
N PHE A 117 -2.41 -7.78 -1.90
CA PHE A 117 -2.10 -7.20 -3.20
C PHE A 117 -0.76 -6.46 -3.18
N THR A 118 -0.57 -5.55 -2.22
CA THR A 118 0.64 -4.73 -2.12
C THR A 118 1.84 -5.55 -1.66
N SER A 119 1.66 -6.56 -0.80
CA SER A 119 2.75 -7.42 -0.34
C SER A 119 3.42 -8.19 -1.48
N SER A 120 2.65 -8.59 -2.50
CA SER A 120 3.22 -9.23 -3.69
C SER A 120 4.16 -8.32 -4.47
N ARG A 121 3.86 -7.02 -4.53
CA ARG A 121 4.69 -5.99 -5.16
C ARG A 121 5.93 -5.69 -4.32
N VAL A 122 5.76 -5.53 -3.01
CA VAL A 122 6.88 -5.38 -2.06
C VAL A 122 7.81 -6.58 -2.11
N ALA A 123 7.28 -7.81 -2.22
CA ALA A 123 8.09 -9.02 -2.34
C ALA A 123 9.01 -9.00 -3.58
N VAL A 124 8.51 -8.49 -4.71
CA VAL A 124 9.32 -8.31 -5.92
C VAL A 124 10.44 -7.31 -5.66
N GLN A 125 10.14 -6.18 -5.03
CA GLN A 125 11.13 -5.15 -4.73
C GLN A 125 12.22 -5.67 -3.77
N VAL A 126 11.82 -6.36 -2.69
CA VAL A 126 12.77 -6.99 -1.74
C VAL A 126 13.65 -8.01 -2.45
N THR A 127 13.07 -8.87 -3.31
CA THR A 127 13.83 -9.83 -4.12
C THR A 127 14.88 -9.12 -4.97
N THR A 128 14.46 -8.09 -5.71
CA THR A 128 15.35 -7.30 -6.58
C THR A 128 16.45 -6.60 -5.78
N GLY A 129 16.10 -6.01 -4.63
CA GLY A 129 17.07 -5.37 -3.74
C GLY A 129 18.13 -6.33 -3.22
N ILE A 130 17.75 -7.54 -2.80
CA ILE A 130 18.69 -8.57 -2.37
C ILE A 130 19.57 -9.05 -3.53
N GLN A 131 19.01 -9.22 -4.72
CA GLN A 131 19.73 -9.67 -5.91
C GLN A 131 20.72 -8.62 -6.45
N ALA A 132 20.44 -7.33 -6.22
CA ALA A 132 21.33 -6.24 -6.60
C ALA A 132 22.61 -6.16 -5.75
N LEU A 133 22.65 -6.85 -4.60
CA LEU A 133 23.82 -6.83 -3.74
C LEU A 133 24.97 -7.67 -4.31
N PRO A 134 26.24 -7.21 -4.19
CA PRO A 134 27.41 -7.97 -4.58
C PRO A 134 27.44 -9.33 -3.89
N ARG A 135 27.80 -10.40 -4.64
CA ARG A 135 27.93 -11.77 -4.12
C ARG A 135 28.88 -11.85 -2.93
N GLY A 136 29.90 -10.98 -2.88
CA GLY A 136 30.86 -10.89 -1.79
C GLY A 136 30.24 -10.63 -0.43
N GLN A 137 29.10 -9.92 -0.34
CA GLN A 137 28.42 -9.69 0.95
C GLN A 137 27.87 -10.97 1.56
N ARG A 138 27.29 -11.87 0.74
CA ARG A 138 26.84 -13.19 1.21
C ARG A 138 28.01 -14.07 1.62
N MET A 139 29.11 -14.05 0.85
CA MET A 139 30.33 -14.80 1.17
C MET A 139 31.01 -14.28 2.43
N ALA A 140 31.07 -12.97 2.63
CA ALA A 140 31.60 -12.36 3.86
C ALA A 140 30.82 -12.79 5.12
N GLY A 141 29.48 -12.81 5.04
CA GLY A 141 28.65 -13.34 6.12
C GLY A 141 28.98 -14.79 6.48
N ALA A 142 29.15 -15.64 5.45
CA ALA A 142 29.52 -17.04 5.65
C ALA A 142 30.96 -17.19 6.24
N ALA A 143 31.93 -16.38 5.79
CA ALA A 143 33.29 -16.36 6.31
C ALA A 143 33.36 -15.93 7.77
N LEU A 144 32.45 -15.09 8.24
CA LEU A 144 32.29 -14.68 9.63
C LEU A 144 31.50 -15.72 10.46
N GLY A 145 31.15 -16.88 9.91
CA GLY A 145 30.43 -17.94 10.62
C GLY A 145 28.94 -17.65 10.83
N LEU A 146 28.37 -16.65 10.15
CA LEU A 146 26.94 -16.35 10.26
C LEU A 146 26.10 -17.45 9.61
N THR A 147 25.03 -17.86 10.28
CA THR A 147 24.02 -18.74 9.68
C THR A 147 23.31 -18.03 8.51
N PRO A 148 22.67 -18.76 7.59
CA PRO A 148 21.91 -18.13 6.50
C PRO A 148 20.88 -17.11 6.99
N VAL A 149 20.14 -17.40 8.04
CA VAL A 149 19.16 -16.49 8.65
C VAL A 149 19.83 -15.23 9.18
N GLN A 150 20.96 -15.38 9.88
CA GLN A 150 21.75 -14.25 10.39
C GLN A 150 22.31 -13.40 9.25
N THR A 151 22.80 -14.03 8.18
CA THR A 151 23.29 -13.32 6.98
C THR A 151 22.17 -12.48 6.34
N TYR A 152 20.96 -13.03 6.20
CA TYR A 152 19.81 -12.25 5.72
C TYR A 152 19.48 -11.10 6.68
N ARG A 153 19.36 -11.37 7.97
CA ARG A 153 18.90 -10.39 8.97
C ARG A 153 19.89 -9.25 9.19
N TYR A 154 21.18 -9.54 9.25
CA TYR A 154 22.18 -8.55 9.65
C TYR A 154 22.96 -7.94 8.50
N VAL A 155 23.00 -8.59 7.33
CA VAL A 155 23.79 -8.14 6.18
C VAL A 155 22.89 -7.78 4.99
N LEU A 156 22.15 -8.75 4.46
CA LEU A 156 21.47 -8.57 3.17
C LEU A 156 20.24 -7.67 3.26
N LEU A 157 19.34 -7.92 4.21
CA LEU A 157 18.09 -7.15 4.32
C LEU A 157 18.33 -5.68 4.63
N PRO A 158 19.18 -5.29 5.61
CA PRO A 158 19.43 -3.88 5.88
C PRO A 158 19.97 -3.13 4.66
N MET A 159 20.83 -3.75 3.87
CA MET A 159 21.38 -3.15 2.65
C MET A 159 20.36 -3.12 1.51
N ALA A 160 19.62 -4.23 1.31
CA ALA A 160 18.57 -4.29 0.29
C ALA A 160 17.49 -3.24 0.53
N PHE A 161 17.03 -3.07 1.79
CA PHE A 161 16.03 -2.04 2.12
C PHE A 161 16.51 -0.64 1.75
N ARG A 162 17.76 -0.28 2.02
CA ARG A 162 18.31 1.02 1.63
C ARG A 162 18.26 1.28 0.12
N ILE A 163 18.46 0.22 -0.68
CA ILE A 163 18.41 0.32 -2.15
C ILE A 163 16.97 0.50 -2.65
N ILE A 164 16.00 -0.21 -2.02
CA ILE A 164 14.61 -0.24 -2.50
C ILE A 164 13.69 0.82 -1.87
N ILE A 165 14.18 1.62 -0.91
CA ILE A 165 13.38 2.70 -0.29
C ILE A 165 12.64 3.56 -1.33
N PRO A 166 13.24 4.04 -2.43
CA PRO A 166 12.52 4.84 -3.43
C PRO A 166 11.33 4.07 -4.05
N ALA A 167 11.51 2.79 -4.31
CA ALA A 167 10.45 1.94 -4.85
C ALA A 167 9.35 1.68 -3.82
N LEU A 168 9.72 1.41 -2.55
CA LEU A 168 8.77 1.23 -1.44
C LEU A 168 7.94 2.49 -1.20
N THR A 169 8.53 3.65 -1.33
CA THR A 169 7.86 4.95 -1.24
C THR A 169 6.73 5.09 -2.25
N ASN A 170 7.01 4.73 -3.50
CA ASN A 170 6.00 4.76 -4.56
C ASN A 170 4.85 3.79 -4.27
N GLU A 171 5.14 2.62 -3.72
CA GLU A 171 4.09 1.67 -3.29
C GLU A 171 3.27 2.22 -2.12
N PHE A 172 3.90 2.93 -1.17
CA PHE A 172 3.17 3.57 -0.08
C PHE A 172 2.22 4.66 -0.58
N ALA A 173 2.66 5.50 -1.51
CA ALA A 173 1.78 6.49 -2.13
C ALA A 173 0.67 5.83 -2.98
N ALA A 174 0.94 4.69 -3.60
CA ALA A 174 -0.05 3.93 -4.35
C ALA A 174 -1.11 3.29 -3.45
N ILE A 175 -0.74 2.74 -2.28
CA ILE A 175 -1.68 2.07 -1.36
C ILE A 175 -2.72 3.05 -0.82
N ILE A 176 -2.35 4.31 -0.56
CA ILE A 176 -3.28 5.38 -0.14
C ILE A 176 -4.34 5.61 -1.21
N LYS A 177 -3.95 5.69 -2.48
CA LYS A 177 -4.89 5.88 -3.59
C LYS A 177 -5.73 4.63 -3.86
N ASN A 178 -5.13 3.46 -3.78
CA ASN A 178 -5.79 2.17 -4.00
C ASN A 178 -6.83 1.83 -2.91
N SER A 179 -6.73 2.45 -1.71
CA SER A 179 -7.75 2.26 -0.67
C SER A 179 -9.14 2.74 -1.12
N SER A 180 -9.22 3.65 -2.09
CA SER A 180 -10.49 4.10 -2.68
C SER A 180 -11.31 2.97 -3.31
N VAL A 181 -10.69 1.86 -3.71
CA VAL A 181 -11.41 0.68 -4.22
C VAL A 181 -12.30 0.07 -3.15
N ALA A 182 -12.01 0.28 -1.86
CA ALA A 182 -12.79 -0.27 -0.75
C ALA A 182 -14.22 0.29 -0.65
N LEU A 183 -14.52 1.40 -1.32
CA LEU A 183 -15.91 1.88 -1.45
C LEU A 183 -16.83 0.80 -2.04
N THR A 184 -16.31 -0.06 -2.90
CA THR A 184 -17.08 -1.11 -3.60
C THR A 184 -17.57 -2.23 -2.68
N ILE A 185 -16.99 -2.35 -1.50
CA ILE A 185 -17.39 -3.29 -0.44
C ILE A 185 -18.02 -2.57 0.77
N GLY A 186 -18.42 -1.31 0.59
CA GLY A 186 -19.16 -0.55 1.59
C GLY A 186 -18.31 0.16 2.64
N LEU A 187 -16.98 0.25 2.49
CA LEU A 187 -16.18 1.07 3.38
C LEU A 187 -16.39 2.55 3.06
N VAL A 188 -16.83 3.33 4.06
CA VAL A 188 -17.05 4.79 3.92
C VAL A 188 -15.71 5.52 4.11
N GLU A 189 -14.80 5.32 3.15
CA GLU A 189 -13.55 6.05 3.03
C GLU A 189 -13.77 7.37 2.25
N LEU A 190 -12.73 8.14 1.99
CA LEU A 190 -12.84 9.49 1.41
C LEU A 190 -13.62 9.53 0.08
N THR A 191 -13.46 8.53 -0.80
CA THR A 191 -14.19 8.50 -2.09
C THR A 191 -15.67 8.17 -1.87
N ALA A 192 -15.98 7.24 -0.97
CA ALA A 192 -17.36 6.91 -0.62
C ALA A 192 -18.07 8.10 0.03
N ALA A 193 -17.41 8.79 0.96
CA ALA A 193 -17.91 10.02 1.57
C ALA A 193 -18.20 11.12 0.52
N THR A 194 -17.32 11.24 -0.49
CA THR A 194 -17.48 12.15 -1.61
C THR A 194 -18.71 11.81 -2.48
N TYR A 195 -18.92 10.51 -2.74
CA TYR A 195 -20.08 10.07 -3.50
C TYR A 195 -21.38 10.30 -2.74
N SER A 196 -21.39 10.06 -1.43
CA SER A 196 -22.53 10.40 -0.57
C SER A 196 -22.85 11.91 -0.63
N MET A 197 -21.84 12.78 -0.45
CA MET A 197 -22.01 14.23 -0.60
C MET A 197 -22.62 14.59 -1.97
N ARG A 198 -22.08 14.02 -3.06
CA ARG A 198 -22.60 14.26 -4.42
C ARG A 198 -24.05 13.83 -4.57
N GLU A 199 -24.45 12.69 -4.02
CA GLU A 199 -25.81 12.15 -4.13
C GLU A 199 -26.83 13.04 -3.43
N PHE A 200 -26.50 13.57 -2.27
CA PHE A 200 -27.42 14.43 -1.52
C PHE A 200 -27.46 15.87 -2.00
N THR A 201 -26.36 16.38 -2.56
CA THR A 201 -26.25 17.80 -2.94
C THR A 201 -26.43 18.04 -4.43
N PHE A 202 -26.27 17.01 -5.25
CA PHE A 202 -26.19 17.08 -6.72
C PHE A 202 -25.04 17.98 -7.23
N GLN A 203 -24.13 18.40 -6.35
CA GLN A 203 -22.96 19.24 -6.67
C GLN A 203 -21.73 18.40 -6.95
N THR A 204 -21.73 17.75 -8.12
CA THR A 204 -20.71 16.78 -8.52
C THR A 204 -19.32 17.40 -8.64
N PHE A 205 -19.22 18.62 -9.19
CA PHE A 205 -17.92 19.23 -9.45
C PHE A 205 -17.21 19.64 -8.16
N GLU A 206 -17.93 20.24 -7.21
CA GLU A 206 -17.41 20.64 -5.91
C GLU A 206 -16.97 19.42 -5.10
N ALA A 207 -17.83 18.40 -4.99
CA ALA A 207 -17.53 17.18 -4.23
C ALA A 207 -16.28 16.49 -4.77
N LEU A 208 -16.21 16.24 -6.09
CA LEU A 208 -15.05 15.59 -6.70
C LEU A 208 -13.79 16.45 -6.66
N SER A 209 -13.91 17.77 -6.83
CA SER A 209 -12.77 18.69 -6.72
C SER A 209 -12.21 18.69 -5.29
N GLY A 210 -13.09 18.75 -4.28
CA GLY A 210 -12.69 18.67 -2.87
C GLY A 210 -11.93 17.39 -2.55
N ALA A 211 -12.45 16.23 -2.93
CA ALA A 211 -11.77 14.96 -2.76
C ALA A 211 -10.43 14.92 -3.49
N THR A 212 -10.38 15.44 -4.73
CA THR A 212 -9.15 15.49 -5.53
C THR A 212 -8.08 16.31 -4.82
N ILE A 213 -8.44 17.47 -4.27
CA ILE A 213 -7.53 18.33 -3.51
C ILE A 213 -7.01 17.59 -2.28
N ILE A 214 -7.89 16.91 -1.52
CA ILE A 214 -7.50 16.15 -0.32
C ILE A 214 -6.54 15.03 -0.71
N TYR A 215 -6.84 14.21 -1.74
CA TYR A 215 -5.94 13.16 -2.22
C TYR A 215 -4.60 13.70 -2.71
N LEU A 216 -4.60 14.86 -3.39
CA LEU A 216 -3.37 15.51 -3.85
C LEU A 216 -2.49 15.92 -2.66
N ILE A 217 -3.07 16.59 -1.66
CA ILE A 217 -2.36 17.02 -0.44
C ILE A 217 -1.72 15.82 0.26
N ILE A 218 -2.48 14.75 0.50
CA ILE A 218 -1.96 13.55 1.17
C ILE A 218 -0.86 12.90 0.35
N SER A 219 -1.05 12.80 -0.96
CA SER A 219 -0.03 12.21 -1.86
C SER A 219 1.26 13.03 -1.86
N VAL A 220 1.16 14.36 -1.84
CA VAL A 220 2.34 15.24 -1.74
C VAL A 220 3.01 15.07 -0.38
N ILE A 221 2.26 15.03 0.72
CA ILE A 221 2.81 14.79 2.06
C ILE A 221 3.53 13.44 2.11
N ALA A 222 2.90 12.38 1.62
CA ALA A 222 3.50 11.05 1.55
C ALA A 222 4.81 11.05 0.76
N LEU A 223 4.85 11.70 -0.40
CA LEU A 223 6.06 11.83 -1.21
C LEU A 223 7.16 12.65 -0.54
N LEU A 224 6.81 13.73 0.18
CA LEU A 224 7.78 14.54 0.92
C LEU A 224 8.40 13.76 2.08
N MET A 225 7.57 13.05 2.86
CA MET A 225 8.05 12.17 3.94
C MET A 225 9.00 11.09 3.40
N ALA A 226 8.67 10.55 2.27
CA ALA A 226 9.45 9.54 1.58
C ALA A 226 10.81 10.06 1.11
N ARG A 227 10.86 11.24 0.48
CA ARG A 227 12.12 11.88 0.10
C ARG A 227 13.02 12.19 1.31
N LEU A 228 12.41 12.51 2.47
CA LEU A 228 13.16 12.68 3.72
C LEU A 228 13.79 11.35 4.17
N LEU A 229 13.01 10.25 4.12
CA LEU A 229 13.52 8.91 4.43
C LEU A 229 14.64 8.49 3.47
N GLU A 230 14.50 8.74 2.17
CA GLU A 230 15.53 8.47 1.16
C GLU A 230 16.84 9.21 1.49
N LYS A 231 16.77 10.50 1.83
CA LYS A 231 17.96 11.29 2.18
C LYS A 231 18.68 10.76 3.42
N VAL A 232 17.93 10.35 4.46
CA VAL A 232 18.50 9.84 5.71
C VAL A 232 19.12 8.46 5.52
N THR A 233 18.59 7.65 4.59
CA THR A 233 19.02 6.25 4.37
C THR A 233 19.95 6.06 3.19
N ALA A 234 20.24 7.13 2.42
CA ALA A 234 21.08 7.08 1.23
C ALA A 234 22.47 6.50 1.55
N VAL A 235 22.90 5.52 0.76
CA VAL A 235 24.24 4.94 0.85
C VAL A 235 25.12 5.58 -0.23
N PRO A 236 26.19 6.30 0.14
CA PRO A 236 27.12 6.85 -0.83
C PRO A 236 27.65 5.76 -1.77
N GLY A 237 27.56 5.98 -3.08
CA GLY A 237 28.08 5.05 -4.11
C GLY A 237 27.07 4.02 -4.64
N TYR A 238 25.87 3.87 -4.06
CA TYR A 238 24.84 2.91 -4.54
C TYR A 238 23.63 3.58 -5.23
N ILE A 239 23.44 4.89 -5.03
CA ILE A 239 22.30 5.63 -5.60
C ILE A 239 22.83 6.89 -6.28
N THR A 240 23.31 6.76 -7.50
CA THR A 240 23.41 7.88 -8.44
C THR A 240 23.09 7.37 -9.85
N GLY A 241 21.85 6.97 -10.05
CA GLY A 241 21.26 6.78 -11.36
C GLY A 241 20.37 7.97 -11.70
N GLY A 242 20.92 9.17 -11.83
CA GLY A 242 20.14 10.33 -12.23
C GLY A 242 20.93 11.62 -12.15
N SER A 243 21.49 12.03 -13.29
CA SER A 243 22.11 13.32 -13.59
C SER A 243 23.61 13.48 -13.28
N THR A 244 24.23 13.82 -14.35
CA THR A 244 25.52 14.45 -14.62
C THR A 244 26.60 13.54 -15.15
N SER A 245 26.53 13.23 -16.45
CA SER A 245 27.69 13.32 -17.30
C SER A 245 27.38 14.25 -18.47
N ALA A 246 27.33 15.53 -18.18
CA ALA A 246 27.59 16.52 -19.17
C ALA A 246 28.89 17.22 -18.72
N GLY A 247 29.95 17.00 -19.45
CA GLY A 247 31.11 17.84 -19.36
C GLY A 247 32.44 17.11 -19.24
N GLY A 248 33.18 17.10 -20.34
CA GLY A 248 34.59 17.27 -20.27
C GLY A 248 35.50 16.24 -20.94
N HIS A 249 35.83 16.53 -22.15
CA HIS A 249 37.07 16.23 -22.91
C HIS A 249 37.20 14.86 -23.54
#